data_c6d3433c8991604397fad8bb71d1b5b5
#
_entry.id   c6d3433c8991604397fad8bb71d1b5b5
#
_cell.length_a   1.000
_cell.length_b   1.000
_cell.length_c   1.000
_cell.angle_alpha   90.00
_cell.angle_beta   90.00
_cell.angle_gamma   90.00
#
_symmetry.space_group_name_H-M   'P 1'
#
loop_
_entity.id
_entity.type
_entity.pdbx_description
1 polymer ?
#
loop_
_entity_poly.entity_id
_entity_poly.type
_entity_poly.pdbx_seq_one_letter_code
_entity_poly.pdbx_strand_id
1 'polypeptide(L)'
;MSVNISAFCRRERISKNQTTIVQLRVTINRRSRYVSTGIRVPISEWDFEKQEPLATSGHIKCEIFDKINSYQKRIKQLEAFDIEVTLDDLLDDEKATSSQTLSEFTNGVIEQLRRQGKLSSAARYKVILTQLQRLRMANVRFEDITLKYIIDYEEALLQLGNKPNSIATKIALLKALYNKAMNKRVFVCKNNPFLRYNISRHKEKPRKRAILKEDVLKLIEAPLPSTNTPYTELARDLFLFSYFSAGINFKDIAMLKGSDIVAGHIYYRRQKTGKEMNCTLLPQAQGIIDKYGQGKSGNDYLFPILDRTKHQTVVQIANRLNKVLRKVNRELKLWGESLGLPTKLTTYVASHSISSFLLIINDLQNLNL
;
A
#
# COMPACT_ATOMS: atom_id res chain seq x y z
N MET A 1 21.87 -7.81 -1.71
CA MET A 1 22.08 -8.36 -0.36
C MET A 1 23.09 -9.50 -0.43
N SER A 2 24.12 -9.55 0.43
CA SER A 2 25.15 -10.62 0.38
C SER A 2 24.85 -11.61 1.51
N VAL A 3 24.39 -12.80 1.12
CA VAL A 3 24.20 -13.92 2.04
C VAL A 3 25.24 -14.98 1.71
N ASN A 4 26.03 -15.39 2.70
CA ASN A 4 26.99 -16.47 2.56
C ASN A 4 26.66 -17.58 3.55
N ILE A 5 26.66 -18.84 3.08
CA ILE A 5 26.44 -20.04 3.89
C ILE A 5 27.57 -21.00 3.65
N SER A 6 28.28 -21.35 4.71
CA SER A 6 29.40 -22.31 4.68
C SER A 6 29.30 -23.32 5.80
N ALA A 7 29.79 -24.51 5.55
CA ALA A 7 29.92 -25.53 6.59
C ALA A 7 31.06 -25.16 7.54
N PHE A 8 30.95 -25.58 8.79
CA PHE A 8 31.93 -25.29 9.84
C PHE A 8 31.90 -26.34 10.95
N CYS A 9 33.06 -26.84 11.33
CA CYS A 9 33.22 -27.72 12.49
C CYS A 9 34.18 -27.10 13.51
N ARG A 10 33.86 -27.23 14.80
CA ARG A 10 34.70 -26.73 15.88
C ARG A 10 35.60 -27.85 16.42
N ARG A 11 36.90 -27.63 16.46
CA ARG A 11 37.88 -28.57 17.05
C ARG A 11 37.62 -28.83 18.54
N GLU A 12 37.10 -27.84 19.24
CA GLU A 12 36.81 -27.89 20.68
C GLU A 12 35.57 -28.75 21.04
N ARG A 13 34.78 -29.16 20.04
CA ARG A 13 33.53 -29.92 20.21
C ARG A 13 33.62 -31.35 19.67
N ILE A 14 34.79 -31.96 19.76
CA ILE A 14 34.98 -33.36 19.40
C ILE A 14 34.45 -34.22 20.52
N SER A 15 33.58 -35.17 20.19
CA SER A 15 33.04 -36.13 21.15
C SER A 15 34.08 -37.22 21.52
N LYS A 16 33.83 -37.96 22.62
CA LYS A 16 34.68 -39.12 23.02
C LYS A 16 34.80 -40.15 21.90
N ASN A 17 33.83 -40.24 20.99
CA ASN A 17 33.79 -41.16 19.86
C ASN A 17 34.48 -40.61 18.60
N GLN A 18 35.39 -39.64 18.75
CA GLN A 18 36.12 -39.02 17.62
C GLN A 18 35.22 -38.50 16.51
N THR A 19 34.05 -37.95 16.87
CA THR A 19 33.11 -37.32 15.94
C THR A 19 32.85 -35.88 16.34
N THR A 20 32.53 -35.04 15.34
CA THR A 20 32.09 -33.67 15.55
C THR A 20 30.77 -33.41 14.82
N ILE A 21 30.03 -32.35 15.20
CA ILE A 21 28.78 -31.95 14.55
C ILE A 21 29.10 -30.85 13.57
N VAL A 22 28.68 -31.03 12.33
CA VAL A 22 28.73 -29.98 11.30
C VAL A 22 27.74 -28.88 11.65
N GLN A 23 28.20 -27.65 11.67
CA GLN A 23 27.40 -26.45 11.78
C GLN A 23 27.39 -25.71 10.44
N LEU A 24 26.36 -25.01 10.13
CA LEU A 24 26.35 -24.00 9.04
C LEU A 24 26.62 -22.63 9.64
N ARG A 25 27.62 -21.96 9.10
CA ARG A 25 27.84 -20.53 9.35
C ARG A 25 27.04 -19.75 8.32
N VAL A 26 26.00 -19.07 8.76
CA VAL A 26 25.16 -18.21 7.93
C VAL A 26 25.55 -16.76 8.22
N THR A 27 25.99 -16.04 7.20
CA THR A 27 26.43 -14.65 7.29
C THR A 27 25.51 -13.78 6.43
N ILE A 28 24.90 -12.76 7.05
CA ILE A 28 24.06 -11.74 6.40
C ILE A 28 24.53 -10.37 6.85
N ASN A 29 24.82 -9.48 5.92
CA ASN A 29 25.24 -8.11 6.20
C ASN A 29 26.36 -8.04 7.27
N ARG A 30 27.40 -8.86 7.13
CA ARG A 30 28.57 -8.99 8.05
C ARG A 30 28.26 -9.56 9.44
N ARG A 31 27.02 -9.97 9.73
CA ARG A 31 26.65 -10.68 10.96
C ARG A 31 26.56 -12.17 10.69
N SER A 32 27.17 -12.99 11.54
CA SER A 32 27.18 -14.45 11.39
C SER A 32 26.50 -15.13 12.57
N ARG A 33 25.79 -16.22 12.29
CA ARG A 33 25.32 -17.19 13.28
C ARG A 33 25.66 -18.61 12.85
N TYR A 34 25.79 -19.49 13.81
CA TYR A 34 26.09 -20.92 13.62
C TYR A 34 24.85 -21.75 13.95
N VAL A 35 24.48 -22.63 13.01
CA VAL A 35 23.32 -23.53 13.12
C VAL A 35 23.81 -24.96 13.10
N SER A 36 23.36 -25.77 14.03
CA SER A 36 23.63 -27.21 14.01
C SER A 36 22.86 -27.87 12.86
N THR A 37 23.57 -28.68 12.07
CA THR A 37 22.89 -29.44 10.99
C THR A 37 22.35 -30.78 11.50
N GLY A 38 22.79 -31.25 12.67
CA GLY A 38 22.55 -32.60 13.15
C GLY A 38 23.49 -33.66 12.52
N ILE A 39 24.18 -33.30 11.45
CA ILE A 39 25.14 -34.21 10.76
C ILE A 39 26.37 -34.41 11.63
N ARG A 40 26.66 -35.65 11.97
CA ARG A 40 27.89 -36.04 12.71
C ARG A 40 28.89 -36.58 11.72
N VAL A 41 30.13 -36.09 11.83
CA VAL A 41 31.24 -36.53 10.97
C VAL A 41 32.40 -37.04 11.83
N PRO A 42 33.04 -38.16 11.45
CA PRO A 42 34.31 -38.57 12.02
C PRO A 42 35.39 -37.51 11.76
N ILE A 43 36.27 -37.24 12.71
CA ILE A 43 37.35 -36.27 12.53
C ILE A 43 38.28 -36.66 11.40
N SER A 44 38.42 -37.98 11.13
CA SER A 44 39.18 -38.53 10.00
C SER A 44 38.61 -38.22 8.63
N GLU A 45 37.38 -37.74 8.56
CA GLU A 45 36.67 -37.41 7.32
C GLU A 45 36.45 -35.91 7.11
N TRP A 46 37.05 -35.07 8.00
CA TRP A 46 36.88 -33.62 7.95
C TRP A 46 38.20 -32.86 7.89
N ASP A 47 38.35 -31.97 6.90
CA ASP A 47 39.46 -31.05 6.84
C ASP A 47 39.15 -29.78 7.67
N PHE A 48 39.78 -29.65 8.83
CA PHE A 48 39.58 -28.53 9.73
C PHE A 48 40.25 -27.22 9.27
N GLU A 49 41.16 -27.27 8.33
CA GLU A 49 41.77 -26.05 7.76
C GLU A 49 40.87 -25.45 6.68
N LYS A 50 40.41 -26.29 5.78
CA LYS A 50 39.50 -25.87 4.71
C LYS A 50 38.03 -25.80 5.14
N GLN A 51 37.71 -26.37 6.30
CA GLN A 51 36.34 -26.46 6.81
C GLN A 51 35.39 -27.19 5.84
N GLU A 52 35.85 -28.31 5.29
CA GLU A 52 35.09 -29.13 4.34
C GLU A 52 35.30 -30.64 4.57
N PRO A 53 34.39 -31.50 4.12
CA PRO A 53 34.59 -32.93 4.15
C PRO A 53 35.69 -33.34 3.19
N LEU A 54 36.48 -34.36 3.57
CA LEU A 54 37.48 -34.92 2.67
C LEU A 54 36.88 -35.50 1.40
N ALA A 55 37.65 -35.59 0.33
CA ALA A 55 37.20 -36.06 -0.97
C ALA A 55 36.61 -37.47 -0.94
N THR A 56 37.03 -38.30 0.00
CA THR A 56 36.54 -39.68 0.22
C THR A 56 35.15 -39.76 0.86
N SER A 57 34.66 -38.67 1.43
CA SER A 57 33.40 -38.62 2.20
C SER A 57 32.23 -37.99 1.39
N GLY A 58 32.00 -38.55 0.20
CA GLY A 58 31.00 -38.02 -0.76
C GLY A 58 29.57 -37.94 -0.21
N HIS A 59 29.17 -38.91 0.64
CA HIS A 59 27.84 -38.91 1.26
C HIS A 59 27.66 -37.73 2.23
N ILE A 60 28.65 -37.40 3.07
CA ILE A 60 28.63 -36.25 3.98
C ILE A 60 28.56 -34.95 3.20
N LYS A 61 29.29 -34.88 2.08
CA LYS A 61 29.27 -33.72 1.20
C LYS A 61 27.88 -33.48 0.59
N CYS A 62 27.21 -34.55 0.18
CA CYS A 62 25.81 -34.46 -0.34
C CYS A 62 24.86 -34.01 0.76
N GLU A 63 24.88 -34.55 1.95
CA GLU A 63 24.01 -34.15 3.05
C GLU A 63 24.18 -32.67 3.43
N ILE A 64 25.42 -32.19 3.51
CA ILE A 64 25.75 -30.78 3.78
C ILE A 64 25.24 -29.91 2.63
N PHE A 65 25.44 -30.32 1.38
CA PHE A 65 25.00 -29.59 0.21
C PHE A 65 23.45 -29.47 0.16
N ASP A 66 22.72 -30.53 0.46
CA ASP A 66 21.27 -30.53 0.53
C ASP A 66 20.76 -29.58 1.62
N LYS A 67 21.44 -29.55 2.77
CA LYS A 67 21.12 -28.63 3.85
C LYS A 67 21.38 -27.18 3.43
N ILE A 68 22.51 -26.88 2.81
CA ILE A 68 22.82 -25.54 2.27
C ILE A 68 21.78 -25.12 1.23
N ASN A 69 21.43 -26.02 0.29
CA ASN A 69 20.43 -25.77 -0.73
C ASN A 69 19.04 -25.46 -0.13
N SER A 70 18.68 -26.12 0.96
CA SER A 70 17.42 -25.83 1.66
C SER A 70 17.35 -24.39 2.16
N TYR A 71 18.44 -23.88 2.72
CA TYR A 71 18.54 -22.47 3.15
C TYR A 71 18.56 -21.50 1.96
N GLN A 72 19.29 -21.82 0.89
CA GLN A 72 19.33 -21.00 -0.32
C GLN A 72 17.94 -20.90 -0.98
N LYS A 73 17.21 -22.02 -1.02
CA LYS A 73 15.82 -22.04 -1.51
C LYS A 73 14.91 -21.14 -0.67
N ARG A 74 15.08 -21.17 0.65
CA ARG A 74 14.34 -20.31 1.59
C ARG A 74 14.68 -18.83 1.39
N ILE A 75 15.97 -18.49 1.20
CA ILE A 75 16.40 -17.12 0.88
C ILE A 75 15.72 -16.63 -0.40
N LYS A 76 15.81 -17.40 -1.49
CA LYS A 76 15.17 -17.05 -2.76
C LYS A 76 13.65 -16.87 -2.62
N GLN A 77 13.00 -17.67 -1.78
CA GLN A 77 11.57 -17.51 -1.49
C GLN A 77 11.28 -16.19 -0.77
N LEU A 78 12.07 -15.82 0.23
CA LEU A 78 11.91 -14.57 0.98
C LEU A 78 12.20 -13.35 0.09
N GLU A 79 13.27 -13.40 -0.70
CA GLU A 79 13.61 -12.34 -1.66
C GLU A 79 12.51 -12.14 -2.72
N ALA A 80 11.89 -13.22 -3.20
CA ALA A 80 10.76 -13.15 -4.15
C ALA A 80 9.51 -12.43 -3.58
N PHE A 81 9.49 -12.19 -2.26
CA PHE A 81 8.43 -11.45 -1.56
C PHE A 81 8.82 -10.02 -1.18
N ASP A 82 9.96 -9.50 -1.67
CA ASP A 82 10.53 -8.22 -1.23
C ASP A 82 10.72 -8.15 0.30
N ILE A 83 11.03 -9.30 0.93
CA ILE A 83 11.30 -9.40 2.36
C ILE A 83 12.81 -9.29 2.55
N GLU A 84 13.24 -8.33 3.38
CA GLU A 84 14.62 -8.26 3.82
C GLU A 84 14.92 -9.48 4.70
N VAL A 85 15.80 -10.37 4.20
CA VAL A 85 16.14 -11.62 4.89
C VAL A 85 17.00 -11.32 6.11
N THR A 86 16.55 -11.73 7.29
CA THR A 86 17.33 -11.63 8.52
C THR A 86 17.88 -13.00 8.93
N LEU A 87 18.89 -13.00 9.81
CA LEU A 87 19.42 -14.25 10.37
C LEU A 87 18.36 -15.05 11.14
N ASP A 88 17.44 -14.36 11.82
CA ASP A 88 16.35 -14.99 12.56
C ASP A 88 15.33 -15.65 11.62
N ASP A 89 15.10 -15.09 10.42
CA ASP A 89 14.22 -15.68 9.41
C ASP A 89 14.73 -17.00 8.84
N LEU A 90 16.04 -17.20 8.88
CA LEU A 90 16.68 -18.41 8.38
C LEU A 90 16.88 -19.47 9.45
N LEU A 91 17.07 -19.07 10.71
CA LEU A 91 17.63 -19.92 11.76
C LEU A 91 16.62 -20.41 12.79
N ASP A 92 15.49 -19.74 12.95
CA ASP A 92 14.44 -20.25 13.83
C ASP A 92 13.72 -21.43 13.17
N ASP A 93 13.96 -22.60 13.74
CA ASP A 93 13.24 -23.81 13.37
C ASP A 93 11.72 -23.61 13.48
N GLU A 94 11.09 -23.70 12.36
CA GLU A 94 9.71 -24.06 11.95
C GLU A 94 8.60 -24.13 13.03
N LYS A 95 8.65 -23.34 14.09
CA LYS A 95 7.50 -23.25 14.99
C LYS A 95 6.66 -22.03 14.60
N ALA A 96 5.47 -22.29 14.07
CA ALA A 96 4.42 -21.29 13.98
C ALA A 96 4.18 -20.70 15.37
N THR A 97 4.17 -19.37 15.50
CA THR A 97 3.98 -18.70 16.79
C THR A 97 2.52 -18.70 17.25
N SER A 98 1.58 -18.97 16.35
CA SER A 98 0.16 -19.05 16.67
C SER A 98 -0.63 -19.80 15.58
N SER A 99 -1.77 -20.41 15.95
CA SER A 99 -2.71 -21.06 15.02
C SER A 99 -3.90 -20.15 14.66
N GLN A 100 -3.64 -18.87 14.42
CA GLN A 100 -4.70 -17.90 14.12
C GLN A 100 -5.36 -18.16 12.78
N THR A 101 -6.69 -17.98 12.76
CA THR A 101 -7.45 -17.95 11.50
C THR A 101 -7.22 -16.66 10.73
N LEU A 102 -7.52 -16.67 9.42
CA LEU A 102 -7.51 -15.46 8.57
C LEU A 102 -8.38 -14.33 9.16
N SER A 103 -9.53 -14.69 9.76
CA SER A 103 -10.44 -13.75 10.41
C SER A 103 -9.80 -13.06 11.61
N GLU A 104 -9.25 -13.83 12.54
CA GLU A 104 -8.63 -13.33 13.77
C GLU A 104 -7.42 -12.45 13.46
N PHE A 105 -6.54 -12.92 12.59
CA PHE A 105 -5.37 -12.16 12.16
C PHE A 105 -5.76 -10.84 11.49
N THR A 106 -6.77 -10.87 10.58
CA THR A 106 -7.22 -9.67 9.88
C THR A 106 -7.82 -8.65 10.85
N ASN A 107 -8.58 -9.08 11.87
CA ASN A 107 -9.05 -8.18 12.92
C ASN A 107 -7.89 -7.53 13.67
N GLY A 108 -6.86 -8.27 14.03
CA GLY A 108 -5.65 -7.72 14.64
C GLY A 108 -4.96 -6.67 13.77
N VAL A 109 -4.86 -6.92 12.45
CA VAL A 109 -4.32 -5.96 11.49
C VAL A 109 -5.17 -4.69 11.40
N ILE A 110 -6.49 -4.81 11.39
CA ILE A 110 -7.43 -3.68 11.37
C ILE A 110 -7.24 -2.81 12.62
N GLU A 111 -7.19 -3.41 13.81
CA GLU A 111 -7.00 -2.69 15.06
C GLU A 111 -5.62 -2.00 15.12
N GLN A 112 -4.57 -2.66 14.69
CA GLN A 112 -3.23 -2.07 14.58
C GLN A 112 -3.22 -0.83 13.68
N LEU A 113 -3.86 -0.92 12.50
CA LEU A 113 -3.95 0.21 11.55
C LEU A 113 -4.79 1.36 12.10
N ARG A 114 -5.85 1.08 12.86
CA ARG A 114 -6.65 2.10 13.55
C ARG A 114 -5.84 2.85 14.58
N ARG A 115 -5.09 2.14 15.43
CA ARG A 115 -4.20 2.77 16.43
C ARG A 115 -3.13 3.65 15.77
N GLN A 116 -2.65 3.26 14.57
CA GLN A 116 -1.72 4.05 13.78
C GLN A 116 -2.38 5.23 13.02
N GLY A 117 -3.68 5.46 13.15
CA GLY A 117 -4.40 6.49 12.41
C GLY A 117 -4.59 6.19 10.91
N LYS A 118 -4.23 4.99 10.43
CA LYS A 118 -4.33 4.57 9.03
C LYS A 118 -5.74 4.08 8.69
N LEU A 119 -6.75 4.91 8.94
CA LEU A 119 -8.16 4.54 8.89
C LEU A 119 -8.61 4.04 7.51
N SER A 120 -8.12 4.63 6.42
CA SER A 120 -8.44 4.19 5.05
C SER A 120 -7.94 2.76 4.76
N SER A 121 -6.74 2.41 5.25
CA SER A 121 -6.20 1.07 5.10
C SER A 121 -6.97 0.07 5.96
N ALA A 122 -7.31 0.44 7.20
CA ALA A 122 -8.15 -0.37 8.08
C ALA A 122 -9.51 -0.66 7.46
N ALA A 123 -10.15 0.35 6.87
CA ALA A 123 -11.44 0.20 6.18
C ALA A 123 -11.36 -0.78 4.99
N ARG A 124 -10.28 -0.76 4.20
CA ARG A 124 -10.08 -1.71 3.08
C ARG A 124 -10.00 -3.15 3.58
N TYR A 125 -9.25 -3.43 4.66
CA TYR A 125 -9.20 -4.76 5.25
C TYR A 125 -10.52 -5.16 5.89
N LYS A 126 -11.27 -4.22 6.47
CA LYS A 126 -12.61 -4.50 6.99
C LYS A 126 -13.59 -4.95 5.89
N VAL A 127 -13.55 -4.30 4.73
CA VAL A 127 -14.39 -4.64 3.58
C VAL A 127 -14.09 -6.07 3.09
N ILE A 128 -12.81 -6.43 2.92
CA ILE A 128 -12.46 -7.79 2.49
C ILE A 128 -12.85 -8.84 3.54
N LEU A 129 -12.61 -8.56 4.83
CA LEU A 129 -12.97 -9.47 5.91
C LEU A 129 -14.48 -9.71 5.94
N THR A 130 -15.29 -8.65 5.89
CA THR A 130 -16.77 -8.76 5.86
C THR A 130 -17.23 -9.59 4.66
N GLN A 131 -16.59 -9.43 3.50
CA GLN A 131 -16.93 -10.23 2.31
C GLN A 131 -16.55 -11.69 2.48
N LEU A 132 -15.35 -12.00 2.97
CA LEU A 132 -14.92 -13.37 3.24
C LEU A 132 -15.82 -14.05 4.28
N GLN A 133 -16.28 -13.30 5.30
CA GLN A 133 -17.25 -13.80 6.29
C GLN A 133 -18.59 -14.16 5.63
N ARG A 134 -19.12 -13.28 4.76
CA ARG A 134 -20.37 -13.56 4.01
C ARG A 134 -20.27 -14.79 3.11
N LEU A 135 -19.09 -15.03 2.55
CA LEU A 135 -18.80 -16.21 1.72
C LEU A 135 -18.43 -17.44 2.55
N ARG A 136 -18.40 -17.36 3.87
CA ARG A 136 -17.95 -18.41 4.79
C ARG A 136 -16.51 -18.86 4.57
N MET A 137 -15.67 -17.98 4.03
CA MET A 137 -14.26 -18.21 3.69
C MET A 137 -13.28 -17.57 4.69
N ALA A 138 -13.75 -16.92 5.77
CA ALA A 138 -12.89 -16.18 6.70
C ALA A 138 -12.27 -17.05 7.81
N ASN A 139 -12.91 -18.17 8.19
CA ASN A 139 -12.48 -19.04 9.28
C ASN A 139 -11.59 -20.19 8.76
N VAL A 140 -10.57 -19.83 8.01
CA VAL A 140 -9.58 -20.76 7.45
C VAL A 140 -8.23 -20.46 8.11
N ARG A 141 -7.39 -21.48 8.31
CA ARG A 141 -5.99 -21.30 8.73
C ARG A 141 -5.17 -20.88 7.52
N PHE A 142 -4.05 -20.21 7.75
CA PHE A 142 -3.19 -19.75 6.65
C PHE A 142 -2.58 -20.89 5.84
N GLU A 143 -2.32 -22.04 6.48
CA GLU A 143 -1.83 -23.26 5.84
C GLU A 143 -2.82 -23.83 4.81
N ASP A 144 -4.11 -23.62 5.06
CA ASP A 144 -5.21 -24.12 4.20
C ASP A 144 -5.56 -23.16 3.05
N ILE A 145 -4.94 -21.96 3.01
CA ILE A 145 -5.08 -21.05 1.88
C ILE A 145 -4.25 -21.58 0.72
N THR A 146 -4.86 -22.44 -0.09
CA THR A 146 -4.28 -23.08 -1.27
C THR A 146 -4.56 -22.27 -2.54
N LEU A 147 -4.00 -22.71 -3.69
CA LEU A 147 -4.37 -22.15 -5.00
C LEU A 147 -5.86 -22.33 -5.29
N LYS A 148 -6.42 -23.49 -4.92
CA LYS A 148 -7.87 -23.75 -5.06
C LYS A 148 -8.68 -22.73 -4.25
N TYR A 149 -8.32 -22.46 -3.01
CA TYR A 149 -9.00 -21.45 -2.19
C TYR A 149 -9.03 -20.07 -2.86
N ILE A 150 -7.93 -19.65 -3.51
CA ILE A 150 -7.86 -18.37 -4.22
C ILE A 150 -8.78 -18.37 -5.44
N ILE A 151 -8.83 -19.48 -6.17
CA ILE A 151 -9.71 -19.66 -7.34
C ILE A 151 -11.18 -19.65 -6.89
N ASP A 152 -11.53 -20.41 -5.87
CA ASP A 152 -12.90 -20.46 -5.34
C ASP A 152 -13.36 -19.05 -4.86
N TYR A 153 -12.44 -18.27 -4.25
CA TYR A 153 -12.73 -16.88 -3.87
C TYR A 153 -12.94 -15.98 -5.08
N GLU A 154 -12.13 -16.12 -6.12
CA GLU A 154 -12.30 -15.39 -7.38
C GLU A 154 -13.65 -15.68 -8.02
N GLU A 155 -14.02 -16.96 -8.14
CA GLU A 155 -15.31 -17.39 -8.72
C GLU A 155 -16.49 -16.81 -7.94
N ALA A 156 -16.42 -16.85 -6.61
CA ALA A 156 -17.44 -16.23 -5.76
C ALA A 156 -17.53 -14.70 -5.99
N LEU A 157 -16.40 -14.02 -6.23
CA LEU A 157 -16.39 -12.59 -6.56
C LEU A 157 -17.02 -12.31 -7.93
N LEU A 158 -16.77 -13.17 -8.93
CA LEU A 158 -17.37 -13.09 -10.26
C LEU A 158 -18.90 -13.27 -10.18
N GLN A 159 -19.36 -14.29 -9.47
CA GLN A 159 -20.78 -14.54 -9.22
C GLN A 159 -21.49 -13.37 -8.56
N LEU A 160 -20.80 -12.65 -7.68
CA LEU A 160 -21.30 -11.42 -7.07
C LEU A 160 -21.24 -10.18 -8.00
N GLY A 161 -20.92 -10.35 -9.28
CA GLY A 161 -20.86 -9.27 -10.26
C GLY A 161 -19.72 -8.27 -10.05
N ASN A 162 -18.63 -8.66 -9.40
CA ASN A 162 -17.50 -7.75 -9.20
C ASN A 162 -16.76 -7.49 -10.51
N LYS A 163 -16.39 -6.23 -10.74
CA LYS A 163 -15.59 -5.84 -11.90
C LYS A 163 -14.14 -6.35 -11.76
N PRO A 164 -13.44 -6.64 -12.88
CA PRO A 164 -12.09 -7.21 -12.87
C PRO A 164 -11.10 -6.49 -11.96
N ASN A 165 -11.00 -5.15 -12.07
CA ASN A 165 -10.11 -4.36 -11.20
C ASN A 165 -10.47 -4.45 -9.70
N SER A 166 -11.74 -4.68 -9.36
CA SER A 166 -12.19 -4.91 -7.99
C SER A 166 -11.72 -6.27 -7.48
N ILE A 167 -11.82 -7.31 -8.33
CA ILE A 167 -11.32 -8.67 -8.05
C ILE A 167 -9.81 -8.61 -7.82
N ALA A 168 -9.05 -8.02 -8.75
CA ALA A 168 -7.60 -7.84 -8.62
C ALA A 168 -7.23 -7.17 -7.27
N THR A 169 -7.95 -6.12 -6.89
CA THR A 169 -7.71 -5.39 -5.63
C THR A 169 -7.97 -6.28 -4.41
N LYS A 170 -9.04 -7.06 -4.40
CA LYS A 170 -9.41 -7.92 -3.28
C LYS A 170 -8.43 -9.08 -3.12
N ILE A 171 -8.04 -9.73 -4.21
CA ILE A 171 -7.04 -10.80 -4.18
C ILE A 171 -5.66 -10.25 -3.78
N ALA A 172 -5.29 -9.05 -4.24
CA ALA A 172 -4.05 -8.40 -3.79
C ALA A 172 -4.06 -8.07 -2.28
N LEU A 173 -5.20 -7.71 -1.71
CA LEU A 173 -5.34 -7.52 -0.26
C LEU A 173 -5.24 -8.85 0.51
N LEU A 174 -5.83 -9.93 -0.02
CA LEU A 174 -5.69 -11.27 0.56
C LEU A 174 -4.22 -11.72 0.53
N LYS A 175 -3.51 -11.53 -0.59
CA LYS A 175 -2.06 -11.77 -0.71
C LYS A 175 -1.28 -10.95 0.32
N ALA A 176 -1.63 -9.69 0.52
CA ALA A 176 -0.97 -8.82 1.49
C ALA A 176 -1.19 -9.31 2.93
N LEU A 177 -2.37 -9.85 3.28
CA LEU A 177 -2.62 -10.48 4.58
C LEU A 177 -1.80 -11.75 4.75
N TYR A 178 -1.79 -12.62 3.73
CA TYR A 178 -1.00 -13.83 3.72
C TYR A 178 0.49 -13.56 3.97
N ASN A 179 1.06 -12.61 3.22
CA ASN A 179 2.45 -12.21 3.40
C ASN A 179 2.71 -11.58 4.79
N LYS A 180 1.77 -10.78 5.31
CA LYS A 180 1.90 -10.23 6.68
C LYS A 180 1.89 -11.33 7.75
N ALA A 181 1.05 -12.35 7.60
CA ALA A 181 0.98 -13.47 8.52
C ALA A 181 2.26 -14.31 8.45
N MET A 182 2.77 -14.55 7.25
CA MET A 182 4.04 -15.24 7.03
C MET A 182 5.21 -14.48 7.68
N ASN A 183 5.30 -13.16 7.47
CA ASN A 183 6.35 -12.31 8.06
C ASN A 183 6.26 -12.25 9.60
N LYS A 184 5.06 -12.36 10.16
CA LYS A 184 4.83 -12.44 11.60
C LYS A 184 4.94 -13.87 12.16
N ARG A 185 5.32 -14.84 11.32
CA ARG A 185 5.44 -16.27 11.70
C ARG A 185 4.17 -16.86 12.32
N VAL A 186 3.01 -16.40 11.88
CA VAL A 186 1.73 -16.96 12.30
C VAL A 186 1.60 -18.41 11.83
N PHE A 187 2.22 -18.73 10.70
CA PHE A 187 2.27 -20.08 10.12
C PHE A 187 3.56 -20.30 9.34
N VAL A 188 3.86 -21.58 9.06
CA VAL A 188 4.99 -21.96 8.20
C VAL A 188 4.54 -22.14 6.77
N CYS A 189 5.07 -21.32 5.87
CA CYS A 189 4.72 -21.36 4.45
C CYS A 189 5.58 -22.37 3.69
N LYS A 190 5.06 -23.57 3.42
CA LYS A 190 5.74 -24.58 2.60
C LYS A 190 5.68 -24.25 1.10
N ASN A 191 4.50 -23.86 0.61
CA ASN A 191 4.25 -23.51 -0.78
C ASN A 191 3.32 -22.30 -0.86
N ASN A 192 3.84 -21.16 -1.35
CA ASN A 192 3.02 -19.95 -1.46
C ASN A 192 2.10 -20.01 -2.68
N PRO A 193 0.77 -20.09 -2.49
CA PRO A 193 -0.17 -20.21 -3.60
C PRO A 193 -0.21 -18.97 -4.50
N PHE A 194 0.13 -17.79 -3.97
CA PHE A 194 0.12 -16.53 -4.72
C PHE A 194 1.29 -16.40 -5.72
N LEU A 195 2.29 -17.28 -5.69
CA LEU A 195 3.32 -17.36 -6.73
C LEU A 195 2.79 -17.98 -8.01
N ARG A 196 1.79 -18.88 -7.88
CA ARG A 196 1.18 -19.60 -9.00
C ARG A 196 -0.08 -18.89 -9.52
N TYR A 197 -0.59 -17.87 -8.82
CA TYR A 197 -1.80 -17.14 -9.19
C TYR A 197 -1.47 -15.80 -9.84
N ASN A 198 -1.90 -15.62 -11.09
CA ASN A 198 -1.68 -14.36 -11.81
C ASN A 198 -2.79 -13.33 -11.53
N ILE A 199 -2.54 -12.40 -10.59
CA ILE A 199 -3.48 -11.30 -10.28
C ILE A 199 -3.64 -10.35 -11.47
N SER A 200 -2.62 -10.20 -12.32
CA SER A 200 -2.62 -9.21 -13.40
C SER A 200 -3.63 -9.53 -14.50
N ARG A 201 -4.13 -10.76 -14.59
CA ARG A 201 -5.18 -11.15 -15.56
C ARG A 201 -6.49 -10.36 -15.39
N HIS A 202 -6.73 -9.81 -14.19
CA HIS A 202 -7.90 -8.99 -13.89
C HIS A 202 -7.64 -7.48 -14.00
N LYS A 203 -6.41 -7.06 -14.33
CA LYS A 203 -6.09 -5.63 -14.41
C LYS A 203 -6.47 -5.07 -15.78
N GLU A 204 -7.52 -4.28 -15.79
CA GLU A 204 -7.92 -3.48 -16.94
C GLU A 204 -7.41 -2.04 -16.79
N LYS A 205 -6.97 -1.43 -17.89
CA LYS A 205 -6.61 -0.01 -17.91
C LYS A 205 -7.88 0.82 -17.64
N PRO A 206 -7.92 1.60 -16.56
CA PRO A 206 -9.07 2.47 -16.32
C PRO A 206 -9.18 3.51 -17.43
N ARG A 207 -10.39 3.82 -17.88
CA ARG A 207 -10.62 4.94 -18.80
C ARG A 207 -10.10 6.22 -18.19
N LYS A 208 -9.35 7.00 -18.96
CA LYS A 208 -8.94 8.35 -18.56
C LYS A 208 -10.20 9.17 -18.27
N ARG A 209 -10.24 9.87 -17.14
CA ARG A 209 -11.37 10.70 -16.70
C ARG A 209 -11.02 12.18 -16.75
N ALA A 210 -10.04 12.55 -17.57
CA ALA A 210 -9.73 13.95 -17.83
C ALA A 210 -10.85 14.58 -18.64
N ILE A 211 -11.13 15.86 -18.40
CA ILE A 211 -12.01 16.68 -19.23
C ILE A 211 -11.18 17.51 -20.21
N LEU A 212 -11.80 17.87 -21.31
CA LEU A 212 -11.19 18.70 -22.33
C LEU A 212 -11.09 20.16 -21.86
N LYS A 213 -10.25 20.95 -22.53
CA LYS A 213 -10.09 22.37 -22.25
C LYS A 213 -11.40 23.13 -22.43
N GLU A 214 -12.12 22.86 -23.51
CA GLU A 214 -13.41 23.48 -23.84
C GLU A 214 -14.46 23.23 -22.75
N ASP A 215 -14.46 22.03 -22.15
CA ASP A 215 -15.36 21.70 -21.07
C ASP A 215 -14.99 22.46 -19.78
N VAL A 216 -13.70 22.72 -19.54
CA VAL A 216 -13.27 23.53 -18.40
C VAL A 216 -13.67 24.99 -18.58
N LEU A 217 -13.53 25.56 -19.78
CA LEU A 217 -13.97 26.92 -20.08
C LEU A 217 -15.48 27.05 -19.84
N LYS A 218 -16.31 26.11 -20.32
CA LYS A 218 -17.74 26.06 -19.98
C LYS A 218 -18.00 26.08 -18.48
N LEU A 219 -17.21 25.34 -17.70
CA LEU A 219 -17.36 25.30 -16.25
C LEU A 219 -16.99 26.63 -15.57
N ILE A 220 -16.02 27.37 -16.11
CA ILE A 220 -15.62 28.70 -15.59
C ILE A 220 -16.74 29.71 -15.83
N GLU A 221 -17.32 29.72 -17.02
CA GLU A 221 -18.30 30.69 -17.46
C GLU A 221 -19.75 30.37 -17.02
N ALA A 222 -20.02 29.09 -16.73
CA ALA A 222 -21.37 28.65 -16.44
C ALA A 222 -21.89 29.19 -15.11
N PRO A 223 -23.17 29.60 -15.06
CA PRO A 223 -23.83 29.93 -13.82
C PRO A 223 -23.91 28.71 -12.90
N LEU A 224 -24.00 28.98 -11.60
CA LEU A 224 -24.24 27.91 -10.64
C LEU A 224 -25.59 27.25 -10.89
N PRO A 225 -25.72 25.93 -10.71
CA PRO A 225 -27.00 25.26 -10.84
C PRO A 225 -28.02 25.82 -9.82
N SER A 226 -29.28 25.89 -10.18
CA SER A 226 -30.36 26.40 -9.35
C SER A 226 -30.63 25.60 -8.06
N THR A 227 -30.02 24.44 -7.90
CA THR A 227 -30.03 23.66 -6.65
C THR A 227 -29.21 24.39 -5.58
N ASN A 228 -29.86 25.28 -4.86
CA ASN A 228 -29.20 26.15 -3.87
C ASN A 228 -28.87 25.40 -2.57
N THR A 229 -27.90 24.52 -2.63
CA THR A 229 -27.36 23.86 -1.43
C THR A 229 -26.06 24.58 -0.94
N PRO A 230 -25.74 24.57 0.36
CA PRO A 230 -24.51 25.17 0.87
C PRO A 230 -23.22 24.55 0.27
N TYR A 231 -23.36 23.48 -0.51
CA TYR A 231 -22.24 22.78 -1.13
C TYR A 231 -22.10 23.05 -2.63
N THR A 232 -23.08 23.69 -3.28
CA THR A 232 -23.09 23.91 -4.73
C THR A 232 -21.91 24.81 -5.15
N GLU A 233 -21.81 25.98 -4.55
CA GLU A 233 -20.74 26.93 -4.82
C GLU A 233 -19.38 26.38 -4.35
N LEU A 234 -19.32 25.80 -3.14
CA LEU A 234 -18.11 25.17 -2.63
C LEU A 234 -17.61 24.04 -3.55
N ALA A 235 -18.50 23.27 -4.16
CA ALA A 235 -18.13 22.19 -5.08
C ALA A 235 -17.45 22.72 -6.34
N ARG A 236 -18.02 23.77 -6.95
CA ARG A 236 -17.42 24.47 -8.10
C ARG A 236 -16.03 25.00 -7.73
N ASP A 237 -15.97 25.76 -6.64
CA ASP A 237 -14.74 26.44 -6.24
C ASP A 237 -13.62 25.44 -5.88
N LEU A 238 -13.94 24.34 -5.21
CA LEU A 238 -12.97 23.26 -4.94
C LEU A 238 -12.51 22.54 -6.21
N PHE A 239 -13.39 22.36 -7.19
CA PHE A 239 -13.04 21.77 -8.47
C PHE A 239 -12.08 22.68 -9.24
N LEU A 240 -12.43 23.95 -9.39
CA LEU A 240 -11.61 24.94 -10.08
C LEU A 240 -10.30 25.20 -9.35
N PHE A 241 -10.32 25.30 -8.02
CA PHE A 241 -9.10 25.43 -7.22
C PHE A 241 -8.15 24.23 -7.43
N SER A 242 -8.68 23.00 -7.37
CA SER A 242 -7.88 21.82 -7.69
C SER A 242 -7.28 21.89 -9.08
N TYR A 243 -8.05 22.32 -10.06
CA TYR A 243 -7.63 22.45 -11.44
C TYR A 243 -6.51 23.48 -11.59
N PHE A 244 -6.68 24.70 -11.08
CA PHE A 244 -5.72 25.80 -11.16
C PHE A 244 -4.51 25.65 -10.23
N SER A 245 -4.54 24.68 -9.32
CA SER A 245 -3.43 24.37 -8.39
C SER A 245 -2.77 23.04 -8.75
N ALA A 246 -2.54 22.77 -10.03
CA ALA A 246 -1.86 21.58 -10.54
C ALA A 246 -2.43 20.24 -10.01
N GLY A 247 -3.75 20.18 -9.78
CA GLY A 247 -4.45 18.95 -9.41
C GLY A 247 -4.31 18.55 -7.95
N ILE A 248 -4.22 19.48 -7.03
CA ILE A 248 -4.23 19.18 -5.59
C ILE A 248 -5.48 18.35 -5.26
N ASN A 249 -5.30 17.23 -4.57
CA ASN A 249 -6.43 16.36 -4.22
C ASN A 249 -7.32 16.98 -3.15
N PHE A 250 -8.62 16.64 -3.16
CA PHE A 250 -9.59 17.10 -2.17
C PHE A 250 -9.14 17.02 -0.72
N LYS A 251 -8.50 15.91 -0.32
CA LYS A 251 -8.02 15.76 1.06
C LYS A 251 -6.90 16.74 1.40
N ASP A 252 -6.02 17.03 0.44
CA ASP A 252 -4.92 17.96 0.61
C ASP A 252 -5.45 19.39 0.66
N ILE A 253 -6.41 19.76 -0.22
CA ILE A 253 -7.13 21.06 -0.19
C ILE A 253 -7.81 21.29 1.14
N ALA A 254 -8.50 20.27 1.68
CA ALA A 254 -9.21 20.38 2.94
C ALA A 254 -8.32 20.63 4.14
N MET A 255 -7.03 20.30 4.03
CA MET A 255 -6.03 20.48 5.09
C MET A 255 -5.21 21.77 4.92
N LEU A 256 -5.34 22.50 3.78
CA LEU A 256 -4.63 23.74 3.55
C LEU A 256 -5.01 24.81 4.57
N LYS A 257 -4.01 25.55 5.01
CA LYS A 257 -4.10 26.68 5.93
C LYS A 257 -3.61 27.95 5.25
N GLY A 258 -3.91 29.10 5.84
CA GLY A 258 -3.39 30.40 5.36
C GLY A 258 -1.85 30.43 5.37
N SER A 259 -1.21 29.81 6.36
CA SER A 259 0.25 29.70 6.46
C SER A 259 0.92 28.88 5.36
N ASP A 260 0.16 28.07 4.62
CA ASP A 260 0.69 27.25 3.52
C ASP A 260 0.83 28.06 2.22
N ILE A 261 0.37 29.32 2.21
CA ILE A 261 0.48 30.25 1.09
C ILE A 261 1.62 31.23 1.38
N VAL A 262 2.69 31.11 0.64
CA VAL A 262 3.90 31.93 0.84
C VAL A 262 4.45 32.39 -0.50
N ALA A 263 4.68 33.70 -0.65
CA ALA A 263 5.33 34.31 -1.81
C ALA A 263 4.74 33.82 -3.18
N GLY A 264 3.42 33.77 -3.30
CA GLY A 264 2.74 33.35 -4.54
C GLY A 264 2.83 31.85 -4.83
N HIS A 265 3.11 31.04 -3.83
CA HIS A 265 3.16 29.58 -3.93
C HIS A 265 2.33 28.92 -2.84
N ILE A 266 1.81 27.74 -3.16
CA ILE A 266 1.13 26.85 -2.22
C ILE A 266 2.13 25.76 -1.81
N TYR A 267 2.47 25.66 -0.54
CA TYR A 267 3.32 24.62 0.02
C TYR A 267 2.47 23.68 0.86
N TYR A 268 2.50 22.38 0.57
CA TYR A 268 1.72 21.43 1.35
C TYR A 268 2.37 20.05 1.40
N ARG A 269 2.07 19.29 2.43
CA ARG A 269 2.48 17.91 2.58
C ARG A 269 1.37 16.97 2.12
N ARG A 270 1.62 16.21 1.05
CA ARG A 270 0.65 15.29 0.48
C ARG A 270 0.23 14.23 1.48
N GLN A 271 -1.03 14.21 1.86
CA GLN A 271 -1.58 13.33 2.90
C GLN A 271 -1.46 11.83 2.60
N LYS A 272 -1.39 11.46 1.32
CA LYS A 272 -1.29 10.06 0.90
C LYS A 272 0.14 9.51 1.02
N THR A 273 1.14 10.29 0.74
CA THR A 273 2.54 9.84 0.60
C THR A 273 3.50 10.51 1.57
N GLY A 274 3.08 11.59 2.24
CA GLY A 274 3.93 12.40 3.11
C GLY A 274 4.97 13.26 2.37
N LYS A 275 4.94 13.27 1.02
CA LYS A 275 5.86 14.07 0.21
C LYS A 275 5.50 15.54 0.29
N GLU A 276 6.49 16.40 0.43
CA GLU A 276 6.33 17.86 0.30
C GLU A 276 6.11 18.22 -1.16
N MET A 277 5.15 19.08 -1.39
CA MET A 277 4.70 19.53 -2.69
C MET A 277 4.60 21.05 -2.68
N ASN A 278 4.89 21.67 -3.82
CA ASN A 278 4.62 23.07 -4.06
C ASN A 278 3.98 23.24 -5.44
N CYS A 279 3.22 24.30 -5.60
CA CYS A 279 2.76 24.76 -6.90
C CYS A 279 2.59 26.29 -6.87
N THR A 280 2.77 26.90 -8.03
CA THR A 280 2.52 28.35 -8.22
C THR A 280 1.05 28.64 -8.01
N LEU A 281 0.75 29.70 -7.30
CA LEU A 281 -0.59 30.18 -7.06
C LEU A 281 -1.00 31.11 -8.21
N LEU A 282 -1.87 30.62 -9.06
CA LEU A 282 -2.41 31.40 -10.17
C LEU A 282 -3.47 32.41 -9.70
N PRO A 283 -3.69 33.53 -10.42
CA PRO A 283 -4.70 34.55 -10.05
C PRO A 283 -6.10 33.96 -9.83
N GLN A 284 -6.52 32.98 -10.64
CA GLN A 284 -7.80 32.30 -10.51
C GLN A 284 -7.92 31.50 -9.21
N ALA A 285 -6.82 30.85 -8.78
CA ALA A 285 -6.78 30.14 -7.51
C ALA A 285 -6.68 31.12 -6.35
N GLN A 286 -5.96 32.24 -6.51
CA GLN A 286 -5.88 33.32 -5.51
C GLN A 286 -7.27 33.89 -5.21
N GLY A 287 -8.06 34.23 -6.21
CA GLY A 287 -9.43 34.75 -6.01
C GLY A 287 -10.31 33.79 -5.20
N ILE A 288 -10.15 32.47 -5.37
CA ILE A 288 -10.85 31.48 -4.57
C ILE A 288 -10.33 31.48 -3.12
N ILE A 289 -9.01 31.60 -2.90
CA ILE A 289 -8.44 31.71 -1.57
C ILE A 289 -8.94 32.96 -0.86
N ASP A 290 -8.93 34.10 -1.51
CA ASP A 290 -9.38 35.38 -0.95
C ASP A 290 -10.84 35.29 -0.48
N LYS A 291 -11.69 34.67 -1.26
CA LYS A 291 -13.10 34.44 -0.91
C LYS A 291 -13.27 33.63 0.39
N TYR A 292 -12.49 32.56 0.58
CA TYR A 292 -12.64 31.66 1.74
C TYR A 292 -11.72 32.02 2.92
N GLY A 293 -10.67 32.80 2.67
CA GLY A 293 -9.66 33.19 3.66
C GLY A 293 -10.00 34.42 4.49
N GLN A 294 -11.02 35.20 4.06
CA GLN A 294 -11.39 36.44 4.78
C GLN A 294 -11.71 36.17 6.27
N GLY A 295 -11.11 36.94 7.14
CA GLY A 295 -11.33 36.86 8.60
C GLY A 295 -10.72 35.64 9.29
N LYS A 296 -9.89 34.85 8.60
CA LYS A 296 -9.21 33.68 9.15
C LYS A 296 -7.77 33.99 9.57
N SER A 297 -7.31 33.34 10.62
CA SER A 297 -5.89 33.36 11.00
C SER A 297 -5.06 32.44 10.06
N GLY A 298 -3.75 32.69 9.97
CA GLY A 298 -2.84 31.86 9.18
C GLY A 298 -2.87 30.37 9.55
N ASN A 299 -3.29 30.04 10.77
CA ASN A 299 -3.39 28.66 11.26
C ASN A 299 -4.75 27.99 11.00
N ASP A 300 -5.75 28.72 10.52
CA ASP A 300 -7.07 28.17 10.24
C ASP A 300 -7.10 27.47 8.88
N TYR A 301 -7.98 26.47 8.73
CA TYR A 301 -8.20 25.84 7.42
C TYR A 301 -8.80 26.83 6.44
N LEU A 302 -8.22 26.94 5.25
CA LEU A 302 -8.66 27.89 4.20
C LEU A 302 -10.11 27.64 3.78
N PHE A 303 -10.46 26.39 3.52
CA PHE A 303 -11.78 26.03 3.05
C PHE A 303 -12.73 25.63 4.20
N PRO A 304 -14.05 25.86 4.09
CA PRO A 304 -15.02 25.56 5.15
C PRO A 304 -15.35 24.04 5.22
N ILE A 305 -14.34 23.20 5.06
CA ILE A 305 -14.44 21.76 5.12
C ILE A 305 -14.17 21.27 6.55
N LEU A 306 -13.08 21.72 7.11
CA LEU A 306 -12.64 21.40 8.46
C LEU A 306 -12.72 22.65 9.38
N ASP A 307 -12.84 22.38 10.66
CA ASP A 307 -12.86 23.36 11.73
C ASP A 307 -11.94 22.84 12.84
N ARG A 308 -10.95 23.62 13.24
CA ARG A 308 -9.93 23.22 14.22
C ARG A 308 -10.51 22.95 15.61
N THR A 309 -11.59 23.63 15.96
CA THR A 309 -12.26 23.48 17.27
C THR A 309 -13.12 22.23 17.35
N LYS A 310 -13.67 21.77 16.20
CA LYS A 310 -14.60 20.64 16.13
C LYS A 310 -13.96 19.34 15.64
N HIS A 311 -12.96 19.44 14.74
CA HIS A 311 -12.34 18.28 14.10
C HIS A 311 -10.91 18.11 14.61
N GLN A 312 -10.76 17.62 15.85
CA GLN A 312 -9.48 17.51 16.54
C GLN A 312 -8.85 16.11 16.39
N THR A 313 -9.67 15.07 16.32
CA THR A 313 -9.19 13.70 16.21
C THR A 313 -9.12 13.24 14.75
N VAL A 314 -8.22 12.28 14.47
CA VAL A 314 -8.09 11.67 13.13
C VAL A 314 -9.41 11.09 12.64
N VAL A 315 -10.22 10.53 13.54
CA VAL A 315 -11.53 9.95 13.22
C VAL A 315 -12.55 11.04 12.85
N GLN A 316 -12.62 12.13 13.63
CA GLN A 316 -13.49 13.26 13.33
C GLN A 316 -13.14 13.90 11.97
N ILE A 317 -11.85 14.13 11.72
CA ILE A 317 -11.35 14.65 10.45
C ILE A 317 -11.76 13.70 9.30
N ALA A 318 -11.48 12.40 9.40
CA ALA A 318 -11.79 11.43 8.36
C ALA A 318 -13.31 11.35 8.06
N ASN A 319 -14.13 11.36 9.10
CA ASN A 319 -15.60 11.33 8.97
C ASN A 319 -16.11 12.60 8.29
N ARG A 320 -15.61 13.78 8.68
CA ARG A 320 -15.98 15.04 8.08
C ARG A 320 -15.57 15.12 6.61
N LEU A 321 -14.31 14.73 6.29
CA LEU A 321 -13.83 14.67 4.91
C LEU A 321 -14.70 13.77 4.03
N ASN A 322 -15.03 12.57 4.51
CA ASN A 322 -15.89 11.63 3.77
C ASN A 322 -17.32 12.18 3.57
N LYS A 323 -17.87 12.88 4.57
CA LYS A 323 -19.20 13.50 4.49
C LYS A 323 -19.22 14.62 3.46
N VAL A 324 -18.24 15.54 3.51
CA VAL A 324 -18.17 16.68 2.60
C VAL A 324 -17.85 16.22 1.19
N LEU A 325 -16.88 15.29 1.00
CA LEU A 325 -16.53 14.76 -0.31
C LEU A 325 -17.73 14.14 -1.04
N ARG A 326 -18.59 13.40 -0.32
CA ARG A 326 -19.82 12.83 -0.93
C ARG A 326 -20.77 13.92 -1.40
N LYS A 327 -20.95 14.97 -0.60
CA LYS A 327 -21.82 16.11 -0.96
C LYS A 327 -21.26 16.88 -2.15
N VAL A 328 -19.98 17.25 -2.09
CA VAL A 328 -19.27 17.95 -3.16
C VAL A 328 -19.34 17.16 -4.48
N ASN A 329 -19.04 15.85 -4.46
CA ASN A 329 -19.13 15.03 -5.67
C ASN A 329 -20.57 14.88 -6.21
N ARG A 330 -21.59 14.94 -5.35
CA ARG A 330 -22.99 14.98 -5.79
C ARG A 330 -23.28 16.27 -6.53
N GLU A 331 -22.92 17.42 -5.97
CA GLU A 331 -23.13 18.73 -6.61
C GLU A 331 -22.34 18.83 -7.94
N LEU A 332 -21.08 18.40 -7.96
CA LEU A 332 -20.27 18.35 -9.19
C LEU A 332 -20.91 17.48 -10.27
N LYS A 333 -21.48 16.33 -9.89
CA LYS A 333 -22.20 15.48 -10.84
C LYS A 333 -23.38 16.21 -11.46
N LEU A 334 -24.23 16.81 -10.62
CA LEU A 334 -25.41 17.53 -11.08
C LEU A 334 -25.03 18.72 -11.97
N TRP A 335 -24.01 19.46 -11.60
CA TRP A 335 -23.51 20.58 -12.39
C TRP A 335 -22.97 20.15 -13.75
N GLY A 336 -22.16 19.08 -13.81
CA GLY A 336 -21.68 18.54 -15.08
C GLY A 336 -22.80 18.01 -15.97
N GLU A 337 -23.82 17.38 -15.41
CA GLU A 337 -25.00 16.89 -16.12
C GLU A 337 -25.84 18.06 -16.69
N SER A 338 -26.03 19.16 -15.95
CA SER A 338 -26.74 20.33 -16.41
C SER A 338 -26.05 21.04 -17.58
N LEU A 339 -24.74 20.90 -17.70
CA LEU A 339 -23.92 21.46 -18.78
C LEU A 339 -23.72 20.50 -19.96
N GLY A 340 -24.34 19.32 -19.91
CA GLY A 340 -24.20 18.31 -20.96
C GLY A 340 -22.78 17.72 -21.09
N LEU A 341 -21.98 17.74 -20.02
CA LEU A 341 -20.62 17.23 -20.08
C LEU A 341 -20.59 15.71 -20.23
N PRO A 342 -19.78 15.16 -21.14
CA PRO A 342 -19.70 13.72 -21.37
C PRO A 342 -19.03 12.97 -20.19
N THR A 343 -18.21 13.68 -19.40
CA THR A 343 -17.50 13.11 -18.26
C THR A 343 -18.20 13.47 -16.95
N LYS A 344 -18.55 12.45 -16.16
CA LYS A 344 -19.10 12.65 -14.81
C LYS A 344 -18.09 13.38 -13.93
N LEU A 345 -18.42 14.62 -13.55
CA LEU A 345 -17.55 15.43 -12.69
C LEU A 345 -17.43 14.86 -11.28
N THR A 346 -16.22 14.89 -10.78
CA THR A 346 -15.86 14.59 -9.39
C THR A 346 -14.58 15.37 -9.06
N THR A 347 -14.27 15.54 -7.78
CA THR A 347 -13.01 16.15 -7.35
C THR A 347 -11.76 15.41 -7.90
N TYR A 348 -11.90 14.12 -8.22
CA TYR A 348 -10.85 13.30 -8.82
C TYR A 348 -10.59 13.67 -10.29
N VAL A 349 -11.62 14.09 -11.02
CA VAL A 349 -11.50 14.52 -12.42
C VAL A 349 -10.62 15.76 -12.52
N ALA A 350 -10.81 16.76 -11.66
CA ALA A 350 -9.96 17.95 -11.62
C ALA A 350 -8.48 17.60 -11.51
N SER A 351 -8.12 16.71 -10.59
CA SER A 351 -6.72 16.31 -10.38
C SER A 351 -6.11 15.48 -11.52
N HIS A 352 -6.91 14.92 -12.41
CA HIS A 352 -6.46 14.16 -13.60
C HIS A 352 -6.47 14.95 -14.90
N SER A 353 -6.95 16.20 -14.89
CA SER A 353 -7.03 17.07 -16.07
C SER A 353 -5.82 17.99 -16.24
N ILE A 354 -4.68 17.64 -15.62
CA ILE A 354 -3.42 18.44 -15.65
C ILE A 354 -2.94 18.71 -17.08
N SER A 355 -3.11 17.76 -18.00
CA SER A 355 -2.72 17.96 -19.40
C SER A 355 -3.54 19.07 -20.09
N SER A 356 -4.82 19.18 -19.78
CA SER A 356 -5.68 20.29 -20.25
C SER A 356 -5.30 21.62 -19.59
N PHE A 357 -4.89 21.57 -18.32
CA PHE A 357 -4.44 22.71 -17.54
C PHE A 357 -3.22 23.42 -18.17
N LEU A 358 -2.19 22.67 -18.56
CA LEU A 358 -0.99 23.23 -19.19
C LEU A 358 -1.32 23.94 -20.51
N LEU A 359 -2.30 23.45 -21.27
CA LEU A 359 -2.76 24.12 -22.51
C LEU A 359 -3.48 25.44 -22.20
N ILE A 360 -4.29 25.50 -21.15
CA ILE A 360 -4.99 26.73 -20.77
C ILE A 360 -4.04 27.80 -20.25
N ILE A 361 -3.04 27.44 -19.43
CA ILE A 361 -2.05 28.40 -18.92
C ILE A 361 -1.30 29.07 -20.08
N ASN A 362 -0.85 28.28 -21.04
CA ASN A 362 -0.15 28.84 -22.21
C ASN A 362 -1.02 29.83 -22.99
N ASP A 363 -2.32 29.56 -23.13
CA ASP A 363 -3.23 30.48 -23.80
C ASP A 363 -3.55 31.73 -22.97
N LEU A 364 -3.74 31.60 -21.66
CA LEU A 364 -3.99 32.74 -20.76
C LEU A 364 -2.76 33.66 -20.67
N GLN A 365 -1.56 33.11 -20.72
CA GLN A 365 -0.32 33.90 -20.79
C GLN A 365 -0.16 34.61 -22.12
N ASN A 366 -0.64 34.04 -23.22
CA ASN A 366 -0.60 34.64 -24.55
C ASN A 366 -1.70 35.70 -24.76
N LEU A 367 -2.76 35.70 -23.96
CA LEU A 367 -3.87 36.65 -24.05
C LEU A 367 -3.74 37.85 -23.09
N ASN A 368 -2.65 37.95 -22.29
CA ASN A 368 -2.43 39.01 -21.29
C ASN A 368 -3.64 39.24 -20.36
N LEU A 369 -4.37 38.16 -20.00
CA LEU A 369 -5.53 38.16 -19.09
C LEU A 369 -5.13 37.59 -17.72
#